data_506edeea0293e04bbdb3c1c3e384d184
#
_entry.id   506edeea0293e04bbdb3c1c3e384d184
#
_cell.length_a   1.000
_cell.length_b   1.000
_cell.length_c   1.000
_cell.angle_alpha   90.00
_cell.angle_beta   90.00
_cell.angle_gamma   90.00
#
_symmetry.space_group_name_H-M   'P 1'
#
loop_
_entity.id
_entity.type
_entity.pdbx_description
1 polymer ?
#
loop_
_entity_poly.entity_id
_entity_poly.type
_entity_poly.pdbx_seq_one_letter_code
_entity_poly.pdbx_strand_id
1 'polypeptide(L)'
;MNLSRRMLIAALGSAPILSLVTQRALAAYPDRPIHLIVPFAAGGNADIVGRITGDLISKALGQPVVVENRGGGGGSIGAGFVAHATPDGYTLLVGSNGPLTVDPLLHANLGYDPLKDFTAVALTSYVPHALILSNKIQAKTMTELVAQSKNVTVTIATSGIGSATHMTLERLKAATGANLTHVPYRGGGALMPDLISGNVDGAMTEFSTALPMHQGGQAHIIAIAALHRSKLAPDIPTLDESDVKGFTAQSYIGVVAPAKTPADVVDKLQQAIAQGLGSGSPAAERLISLGSEVASPEQMTAKGFAEFIRADYENMREAAKFAGITPQ
;
A
#
# COMPACT_ATOMS: atom_id res chain seq x y z
N MET A 1 57.65 -69.17 42.63
CA MET A 1 58.00 -68.90 41.22
C MET A 1 57.05 -67.81 40.67
N ASN A 2 57.59 -66.61 40.45
CA ASN A 2 56.88 -65.39 40.07
C ASN A 2 56.50 -65.45 38.61
N LEU A 3 55.24 -65.24 38.31
CA LEU A 3 54.78 -64.88 36.97
C LEU A 3 53.95 -63.58 36.97
N SER A 4 54.53 -62.69 36.30
CA SER A 4 54.35 -61.24 36.19
C SER A 4 52.97 -60.72 35.91
N ARG A 5 52.63 -59.73 36.74
CA ARG A 5 51.53 -58.74 36.57
C ARG A 5 51.80 -57.72 35.41
N ARG A 6 51.89 -58.13 34.18
CA ARG A 6 52.23 -57.17 33.11
C ARG A 6 51.57 -57.46 31.77
N MET A 7 50.28 -57.84 31.72
CA MET A 7 49.51 -57.89 30.43
C MET A 7 48.01 -57.75 30.67
N LEU A 8 47.58 -56.59 31.16
CA LEU A 8 46.18 -56.30 31.25
C LEU A 8 45.89 -54.75 31.12
N ILE A 9 46.60 -54.10 30.20
CA ILE A 9 46.30 -52.70 29.83
C ILE A 9 46.55 -52.56 28.33
N ALA A 10 45.62 -53.01 27.49
CA ALA A 10 45.58 -52.67 26.05
C ALA A 10 44.25 -53.12 25.39
N ALA A 11 43.11 -52.67 25.90
CA ALA A 11 41.81 -52.85 25.19
C ALA A 11 40.75 -51.80 25.64
N LEU A 12 41.18 -50.55 25.78
CA LEU A 12 40.25 -49.44 25.98
C LEU A 12 40.66 -48.29 25.03
N GLY A 13 40.10 -48.25 23.87
CA GLY A 13 40.43 -47.16 23.00
C GLY A 13 39.93 -47.33 21.55
N SER A 14 38.64 -47.31 21.33
CA SER A 14 38.06 -46.92 20.01
C SER A 14 36.55 -46.93 20.13
N ALA A 15 35.97 -46.04 20.98
CA ALA A 15 34.59 -45.66 20.82
C ALA A 15 34.56 -44.64 19.64
N PRO A 16 33.83 -44.90 18.53
CA PRO A 16 33.63 -43.89 17.53
C PRO A 16 32.81 -42.78 18.19
N ILE A 17 33.37 -41.58 18.29
CA ILE A 17 32.64 -40.34 18.57
C ILE A 17 31.72 -40.15 17.40
N LEU A 18 30.49 -40.64 17.50
CA LEU A 18 29.40 -40.28 16.63
C LEU A 18 29.17 -38.78 16.86
N SER A 19 29.78 -37.95 15.99
CA SER A 19 29.48 -36.54 15.91
C SER A 19 27.99 -36.44 15.52
N LEU A 20 27.12 -36.23 16.53
CA LEU A 20 25.77 -35.76 16.32
C LEU A 20 25.92 -34.39 15.67
N VAL A 21 25.96 -34.37 14.35
CA VAL A 21 25.61 -33.20 13.57
C VAL A 21 24.13 -32.99 13.83
N THR A 22 23.86 -32.19 14.88
CA THR A 22 22.53 -31.60 15.06
C THR A 22 22.27 -30.80 13.80
N GLN A 23 21.62 -31.43 12.79
CA GLN A 23 20.92 -30.68 11.78
C GLN A 23 19.96 -29.77 12.56
N ARG A 24 20.31 -28.49 12.71
CA ARG A 24 19.33 -27.48 13.02
C ARG A 24 18.26 -27.64 11.94
N ALA A 25 17.16 -28.29 12.29
CA ALA A 25 15.96 -28.18 11.50
C ALA A 25 15.73 -26.68 11.37
N LEU A 26 15.93 -26.15 10.15
CA LEU A 26 15.54 -24.78 9.83
C LEU A 26 14.07 -24.74 10.20
N ALA A 27 13.75 -23.98 11.25
CA ALA A 27 12.37 -23.82 11.69
C ALA A 27 11.56 -23.39 10.46
N ALA A 28 10.47 -24.10 10.20
CA ALA A 28 9.67 -23.82 9.00
C ALA A 28 9.13 -22.38 9.10
N TYR A 29 9.42 -21.56 8.11
CA TYR A 29 8.85 -20.20 8.03
C TYR A 29 7.33 -20.27 7.92
N PRO A 30 6.58 -19.42 8.66
CA PRO A 30 7.01 -18.56 9.76
C PRO A 30 7.00 -19.27 11.12
N ASP A 31 7.96 -18.97 11.99
CA ASP A 31 8.06 -19.49 13.36
C ASP A 31 7.83 -18.42 14.45
N ARG A 32 7.59 -17.18 14.02
CA ARG A 32 7.36 -16.00 14.86
C ARG A 32 6.43 -15.00 14.18
N PRO A 33 5.91 -13.98 14.88
CA PRO A 33 5.06 -12.96 14.28
C PRO A 33 5.71 -12.25 13.11
N ILE A 34 4.89 -11.94 12.08
CA ILE A 34 5.28 -11.16 10.91
C ILE A 34 4.83 -9.71 11.13
N HIS A 35 5.68 -8.74 10.82
CA HIS A 35 5.37 -7.32 10.87
C HIS A 35 4.99 -6.82 9.47
N LEU A 36 3.79 -6.30 9.32
CA LEU A 36 3.31 -5.70 8.08
C LEU A 36 3.23 -4.19 8.26
N ILE A 37 4.18 -3.49 7.65
CA ILE A 37 4.31 -2.04 7.74
C ILE A 37 3.37 -1.37 6.76
N VAL A 38 2.46 -0.55 7.27
CA VAL A 38 1.59 0.33 6.50
C VAL A 38 2.22 1.71 6.47
N PRO A 39 2.62 2.24 5.29
CA PRO A 39 3.36 3.50 5.20
C PRO A 39 2.49 4.75 5.29
N PHE A 40 1.30 4.64 5.90
CA PHE A 40 0.31 5.71 6.09
C PHE A 40 -0.36 5.62 7.46
N ALA A 41 -1.06 6.68 7.86
CA ALA A 41 -1.82 6.71 9.09
C ALA A 41 -2.95 5.66 9.09
N ALA A 42 -3.31 5.18 10.28
CA ALA A 42 -4.40 4.25 10.49
C ALA A 42 -5.75 4.81 10.00
N GLY A 43 -6.66 3.93 9.58
CA GLY A 43 -8.02 4.27 9.15
C GLY A 43 -8.14 4.69 7.67
N GLY A 44 -7.03 4.85 6.93
CA GLY A 44 -7.03 5.04 5.48
C GLY A 44 -7.07 3.74 4.70
N ASN A 45 -7.23 3.82 3.37
CA ASN A 45 -7.30 2.66 2.49
C ASN A 45 -6.16 1.65 2.69
N ALA A 46 -4.91 2.12 2.73
CA ALA A 46 -3.75 1.24 2.92
C ALA A 46 -3.77 0.47 4.26
N ASP A 47 -4.27 1.10 5.32
CA ASP A 47 -4.42 0.45 6.63
C ASP A 47 -5.53 -0.62 6.61
N ILE A 48 -6.66 -0.29 6.01
CA ILE A 48 -7.80 -1.22 5.89
C ILE A 48 -7.39 -2.46 5.08
N VAL A 49 -6.82 -2.27 3.89
CA VAL A 49 -6.34 -3.37 3.04
C VAL A 49 -5.19 -4.13 3.70
N GLY A 50 -4.27 -3.42 4.37
CA GLY A 50 -3.17 -4.01 5.12
C GLY A 50 -3.66 -4.95 6.23
N ARG A 51 -4.69 -4.57 7.00
CA ARG A 51 -5.29 -5.42 8.03
C ARG A 51 -6.00 -6.64 7.45
N ILE A 52 -6.78 -6.45 6.37
CA ILE A 52 -7.41 -7.58 5.66
C ILE A 52 -6.32 -8.56 5.19
N THR A 53 -5.26 -8.05 4.56
CA THR A 53 -4.15 -8.88 4.05
C THR A 53 -3.37 -9.55 5.19
N GLY A 54 -3.12 -8.84 6.28
CA GLY A 54 -2.49 -9.40 7.48
C GLY A 54 -3.28 -10.56 8.08
N ASP A 55 -4.60 -10.42 8.15
CA ASP A 55 -5.50 -11.49 8.62
C ASP A 55 -5.44 -12.73 7.69
N LEU A 56 -5.37 -12.53 6.37
CA LEU A 56 -5.24 -13.63 5.41
C LEU A 56 -3.92 -14.39 5.61
N ILE A 57 -2.80 -13.67 5.70
CA ILE A 57 -1.49 -14.25 5.94
C ILE A 57 -1.47 -14.99 7.28
N SER A 58 -2.00 -14.37 8.34
CA SER A 58 -2.04 -14.96 9.68
C SER A 58 -2.84 -16.27 9.71
N LYS A 59 -4.02 -16.29 9.08
CA LYS A 59 -4.86 -17.50 8.99
C LYS A 59 -4.21 -18.61 8.19
N ALA A 60 -3.57 -18.28 7.07
CA ALA A 60 -2.97 -19.28 6.18
C ALA A 60 -1.69 -19.87 6.76
N LEU A 61 -0.86 -19.05 7.41
CA LEU A 61 0.48 -19.45 7.88
C LEU A 61 0.54 -19.79 9.38
N GLY A 62 -0.55 -19.58 10.13
CA GLY A 62 -0.65 -19.97 11.53
C GLY A 62 0.18 -19.11 12.51
N GLN A 63 0.70 -17.96 12.06
CA GLN A 63 1.45 -17.02 12.91
C GLN A 63 0.77 -15.64 12.89
N PRO A 64 0.81 -14.90 14.02
CA PRO A 64 0.25 -13.55 14.06
C PRO A 64 0.92 -12.61 13.05
N VAL A 65 0.11 -11.74 12.42
CA VAL A 65 0.62 -10.62 11.64
C VAL A 65 0.31 -9.32 12.37
N VAL A 66 1.37 -8.60 12.75
CA VAL A 66 1.29 -7.31 13.46
C VAL A 66 1.32 -6.19 12.42
N VAL A 67 0.22 -5.46 12.30
CA VAL A 67 0.12 -4.31 11.38
C VAL A 67 0.59 -3.05 12.11
N GLU A 68 1.63 -2.39 11.56
CA GLU A 68 2.22 -1.17 12.12
C GLU A 68 2.11 -0.01 11.14
N ASN A 69 1.53 1.11 11.58
CA ASN A 69 1.43 2.32 10.77
C ASN A 69 2.66 3.22 10.94
N ARG A 70 3.42 3.42 9.86
CA ARG A 70 4.62 4.30 9.79
C ARG A 70 4.48 5.30 8.65
N GLY A 71 3.57 6.28 8.85
CA GLY A 71 3.24 7.27 7.83
C GLY A 71 4.18 8.46 7.78
N GLY A 72 4.27 9.09 6.60
CA GLY A 72 5.00 10.32 6.32
C GLY A 72 5.72 10.27 4.96
N GLY A 73 5.99 11.42 4.36
CA GLY A 73 6.67 11.55 3.06
C GLY A 73 5.99 10.76 1.95
N GLY A 74 4.66 10.89 1.77
CA GLY A 74 3.95 10.12 0.73
C GLY A 74 4.03 8.59 0.86
N GLY A 75 4.61 8.08 1.97
CA GLY A 75 4.84 6.66 2.24
C GLY A 75 6.32 6.27 2.30
N SER A 76 7.24 7.18 1.92
CA SER A 76 8.68 6.90 1.83
C SER A 76 9.30 6.52 3.18
N ILE A 77 8.82 7.07 4.31
CA ILE A 77 9.35 6.74 5.65
C ILE A 77 9.15 5.25 5.97
N GLY A 78 7.93 4.74 5.79
CA GLY A 78 7.61 3.34 6.02
C GLY A 78 8.32 2.41 5.03
N ALA A 79 8.39 2.81 3.76
CA ALA A 79 9.07 2.06 2.71
C ALA A 79 10.58 1.98 2.96
N GLY A 80 11.24 3.09 3.28
CA GLY A 80 12.66 3.10 3.62
C GLY A 80 12.98 2.21 4.82
N PHE A 81 12.12 2.17 5.84
CA PHE A 81 12.28 1.25 6.97
C PHE A 81 12.30 -0.21 6.50
N VAL A 82 11.37 -0.61 5.62
CA VAL A 82 11.31 -2.00 5.14
C VAL A 82 12.43 -2.32 4.15
N ALA A 83 12.81 -1.39 3.28
CA ALA A 83 13.91 -1.57 2.33
C ALA A 83 15.23 -1.99 3.02
N HIS A 84 15.46 -1.51 4.25
CA HIS A 84 16.65 -1.82 5.05
C HIS A 84 16.46 -2.95 6.07
N ALA A 85 15.28 -3.56 6.09
CA ALA A 85 15.02 -4.68 7.00
C ALA A 85 15.70 -5.97 6.53
N THR A 86 15.85 -6.94 7.45
CA THR A 86 16.38 -8.26 7.12
C THR A 86 15.48 -8.95 6.10
N PRO A 87 16.04 -9.52 5.00
CA PRO A 87 15.25 -10.16 3.94
C PRO A 87 14.86 -11.60 4.31
N ASP A 88 14.19 -11.78 5.45
CA ASP A 88 13.78 -13.07 6.00
C ASP A 88 12.26 -13.31 5.95
N GLY A 89 11.50 -12.34 5.42
CA GLY A 89 10.05 -12.41 5.28
C GLY A 89 9.27 -11.98 6.54
N TYR A 90 9.93 -11.59 7.64
CA TYR A 90 9.24 -11.17 8.87
C TYR A 90 8.94 -9.67 8.93
N THR A 91 9.46 -8.89 7.99
CA THR A 91 9.11 -7.47 7.85
C THR A 91 8.68 -7.21 6.41
N LEU A 92 7.41 -6.86 6.22
CA LEU A 92 6.78 -6.65 4.92
C LEU A 92 6.25 -5.23 4.81
N LEU A 93 6.09 -4.72 3.60
CA LEU A 93 5.49 -3.41 3.31
C LEU A 93 4.15 -3.58 2.60
N VAL A 94 3.15 -2.85 3.05
CA VAL A 94 1.98 -2.51 2.24
C VAL A 94 2.42 -1.48 1.20
N GLY A 95 2.71 -1.95 0.00
CA GLY A 95 3.18 -1.13 -1.11
C GLY A 95 2.04 -0.45 -1.85
N SER A 96 2.28 0.77 -2.33
CA SER A 96 1.34 1.55 -3.13
C SER A 96 2.07 2.51 -4.07
N ASN A 97 1.34 3.26 -4.90
CA ASN A 97 1.91 4.22 -5.85
C ASN A 97 2.91 5.19 -5.21
N GLY A 98 2.55 5.80 -4.05
CA GLY A 98 3.42 6.79 -3.42
C GLY A 98 4.87 6.29 -3.31
N PRO A 99 5.14 5.34 -2.41
CA PRO A 99 6.52 4.90 -2.16
C PRO A 99 7.15 4.10 -3.30
N LEU A 100 6.36 3.44 -4.18
CA LEU A 100 6.93 2.55 -5.19
C LEU A 100 7.09 3.19 -6.58
N THR A 101 6.26 4.19 -6.93
CA THR A 101 6.28 4.75 -8.29
C THR A 101 6.25 6.27 -8.38
N VAL A 102 5.76 6.99 -7.36
CA VAL A 102 5.66 8.47 -7.37
C VAL A 102 6.85 9.13 -6.66
N ASP A 103 7.10 8.80 -5.40
CA ASP A 103 8.17 9.41 -4.58
C ASP A 103 9.56 9.36 -5.23
N PRO A 104 9.94 8.26 -5.92
CA PRO A 104 11.23 8.19 -6.61
C PRO A 104 11.44 9.23 -7.73
N LEU A 105 10.33 9.77 -8.24
CA LEU A 105 10.34 10.78 -9.29
C LEU A 105 10.36 12.21 -8.74
N LEU A 106 10.08 12.38 -7.45
CA LEU A 106 10.02 13.68 -6.77
C LEU A 106 11.27 13.95 -5.92
N HIS A 107 11.92 12.92 -5.41
CA HIS A 107 13.04 13.04 -4.46
C HIS A 107 14.32 12.42 -5.00
N ALA A 108 15.37 13.23 -5.18
CA ALA A 108 16.68 12.76 -5.63
C ALA A 108 17.38 11.82 -4.62
N ASN A 109 17.09 12.00 -3.32
CA ASN A 109 17.67 11.24 -2.21
C ASN A 109 16.57 10.55 -1.39
N LEU A 110 15.91 9.56 -1.96
CA LEU A 110 14.82 8.85 -1.32
C LEU A 110 15.27 7.89 -0.20
N GLY A 111 16.55 7.48 -0.21
CA GLY A 111 17.09 6.51 0.75
C GLY A 111 16.81 5.06 0.42
N TYR A 112 16.09 4.77 -0.67
CA TYR A 112 15.87 3.43 -1.23
C TYR A 112 15.57 3.51 -2.74
N ASP A 113 15.78 2.40 -3.45
CA ASP A 113 15.41 2.24 -4.86
C ASP A 113 14.24 1.26 -4.97
N PRO A 114 13.03 1.70 -5.35
CA PRO A 114 11.85 0.83 -5.32
C PRO A 114 11.93 -0.35 -6.28
N LEU A 115 12.73 -0.25 -7.35
CA LEU A 115 12.88 -1.33 -8.32
C LEU A 115 13.98 -2.34 -7.95
N LYS A 116 14.84 -2.02 -6.95
CA LYS A 116 15.97 -2.86 -6.53
C LYS A 116 15.87 -3.36 -5.11
N ASP A 117 15.29 -2.55 -4.20
CA ASP A 117 15.34 -2.83 -2.76
C ASP A 117 14.10 -3.60 -2.27
N PHE A 118 13.17 -3.93 -3.17
CA PHE A 118 12.01 -4.75 -2.86
C PHE A 118 11.86 -5.95 -3.78
N THR A 119 11.28 -7.01 -3.20
CA THR A 119 10.75 -8.18 -3.90
C THR A 119 9.23 -8.11 -3.85
N ALA A 120 8.56 -8.11 -4.99
CA ALA A 120 7.10 -8.14 -5.05
C ALA A 120 6.57 -9.48 -4.51
N VAL A 121 5.49 -9.44 -3.75
CA VAL A 121 4.79 -10.64 -3.23
C VAL A 121 3.47 -10.82 -3.96
N ALA A 122 2.54 -9.87 -3.82
CA ALA A 122 1.24 -9.92 -4.50
C ALA A 122 0.62 -8.53 -4.58
N LEU A 123 -0.01 -8.20 -5.69
CA LEU A 123 -0.97 -7.11 -5.77
C LEU A 123 -2.30 -7.58 -5.17
N THR A 124 -2.95 -6.73 -4.36
CA THR A 124 -4.20 -7.11 -3.70
C THR A 124 -5.41 -6.43 -4.30
N SER A 125 -5.35 -5.13 -4.51
CA SER A 125 -6.51 -4.35 -4.95
C SER A 125 -6.14 -3.01 -5.56
N TYR A 126 -7.15 -2.44 -6.24
CA TYR A 126 -7.18 -1.07 -6.73
C TYR A 126 -8.34 -0.32 -6.08
N VAL A 127 -8.25 1.00 -6.01
CA VAL A 127 -9.34 1.86 -5.57
C VAL A 127 -9.28 3.20 -6.29
N PRO A 128 -10.37 3.69 -6.88
CA PRO A 128 -10.39 5.00 -7.51
C PRO A 128 -10.26 6.11 -6.47
N HIS A 129 -9.75 7.25 -6.89
CA HIS A 129 -9.74 8.44 -6.05
C HIS A 129 -11.10 9.15 -6.12
N ALA A 130 -11.42 9.86 -5.04
CA ALA A 130 -12.63 10.67 -4.92
C ALA A 130 -12.28 12.07 -4.41
N LEU A 131 -12.97 13.07 -4.95
CA LEU A 131 -12.96 14.41 -4.41
C LEU A 131 -14.16 14.55 -3.49
N ILE A 132 -13.89 14.70 -2.21
CA ILE A 132 -14.88 14.85 -1.13
C ILE A 132 -14.74 16.24 -0.50
N LEU A 133 -15.86 16.91 -0.26
CA LEU A 133 -15.89 18.24 0.34
C LEU A 133 -16.53 18.21 1.72
N SER A 134 -16.06 19.07 2.60
CA SER A 134 -16.67 19.36 3.89
C SER A 134 -18.08 19.94 3.70
N ASN A 135 -18.98 19.68 4.62
CA ASN A 135 -20.34 20.24 4.61
C ASN A 135 -20.37 21.78 4.76
N LYS A 136 -19.24 22.41 5.11
CA LYS A 136 -19.12 23.89 5.11
C LYS A 136 -19.02 24.46 3.70
N ILE A 137 -18.60 23.66 2.71
CA ILE A 137 -18.50 24.08 1.31
C ILE A 137 -19.84 23.90 0.62
N GLN A 138 -20.31 24.96 -0.07
CA GLN A 138 -21.61 24.95 -0.75
C GLN A 138 -21.58 24.23 -2.10
N ALA A 139 -20.42 24.19 -2.75
CA ALA A 139 -20.27 23.52 -4.06
C ALA A 139 -20.67 22.04 -3.97
N LYS A 140 -21.53 21.60 -4.89
CA LYS A 140 -22.00 20.21 -5.02
C LYS A 140 -21.52 19.55 -6.30
N THR A 141 -20.92 20.32 -7.20
CA THR A 141 -20.40 19.88 -8.48
C THR A 141 -18.99 20.41 -8.72
N MET A 142 -18.27 19.79 -9.67
CA MET A 142 -16.95 20.27 -10.07
C MET A 142 -17.03 21.70 -10.65
N THR A 143 -18.03 21.99 -11.46
CA THR A 143 -18.23 23.32 -12.05
C THR A 143 -18.40 24.40 -10.97
N GLU A 144 -19.21 24.11 -9.94
CA GLU A 144 -19.40 25.02 -8.80
C GLU A 144 -18.11 25.19 -7.99
N LEU A 145 -17.36 24.10 -7.74
CA LEU A 145 -16.08 24.18 -7.04
C LEU A 145 -15.05 25.03 -7.79
N VAL A 146 -14.92 24.82 -9.09
CA VAL A 146 -14.03 25.63 -9.94
C VAL A 146 -14.45 27.11 -9.92
N ALA A 147 -15.74 27.41 -10.01
CA ALA A 147 -16.24 28.77 -9.92
C ALA A 147 -15.98 29.41 -8.55
N GLN A 148 -16.20 28.69 -7.46
CA GLN A 148 -15.94 29.13 -6.10
C GLN A 148 -14.45 29.41 -5.90
N SER A 149 -13.56 28.54 -6.38
CA SER A 149 -12.11 28.65 -6.22
C SER A 149 -11.49 29.89 -6.89
N LYS A 150 -12.20 30.53 -7.82
CA LYS A 150 -11.75 31.79 -8.43
C LYS A 150 -11.82 32.98 -7.48
N ASN A 151 -12.72 32.91 -6.48
CA ASN A 151 -13.01 34.02 -5.59
C ASN A 151 -12.45 33.81 -4.17
N VAL A 152 -12.29 32.55 -3.74
CA VAL A 152 -11.79 32.20 -2.42
C VAL A 152 -10.79 31.05 -2.54
N THR A 153 -9.81 31.02 -1.68
CA THR A 153 -8.90 29.87 -1.57
C THR A 153 -9.68 28.66 -1.06
N VAL A 154 -9.58 27.55 -1.75
CA VAL A 154 -10.15 26.25 -1.34
C VAL A 154 -9.03 25.30 -1.00
N THR A 155 -9.00 24.85 0.25
CA THR A 155 -8.00 23.94 0.76
C THR A 155 -8.39 22.49 0.50
N ILE A 156 -7.49 21.70 -0.10
CA ILE A 156 -7.71 20.28 -0.41
C ILE A 156 -6.62 19.43 0.25
N ALA A 157 -7.04 18.58 1.18
CA ALA A 157 -6.17 17.64 1.86
C ALA A 157 -5.82 16.43 0.99
N THR A 158 -4.64 15.85 1.18
CA THR A 158 -4.21 14.60 0.55
C THR A 158 -3.44 13.72 1.54
N SER A 159 -3.13 12.49 1.14
CA SER A 159 -2.35 11.53 1.94
C SER A 159 -0.85 11.91 2.09
N GLY A 160 -0.45 13.10 1.64
CA GLY A 160 0.89 13.66 1.80
C GLY A 160 1.58 13.98 0.47
N ILE A 161 2.65 14.77 0.56
CA ILE A 161 3.50 15.09 -0.60
C ILE A 161 4.08 13.77 -1.14
N GLY A 162 4.04 13.56 -2.45
CA GLY A 162 4.50 12.33 -3.10
C GLY A 162 3.47 11.19 -3.12
N SER A 163 2.31 11.32 -2.44
CA SER A 163 1.26 10.31 -2.52
C SER A 163 0.52 10.33 -3.87
N ALA A 164 -0.14 9.22 -4.21
CA ALA A 164 -0.99 9.13 -5.39
C ALA A 164 -2.09 10.19 -5.40
N THR A 165 -2.70 10.46 -4.25
CA THR A 165 -3.76 11.47 -4.10
C THR A 165 -3.25 12.89 -4.30
N HIS A 166 -2.00 13.20 -3.91
CA HIS A 166 -1.35 14.47 -4.22
C HIS A 166 -1.19 14.64 -5.74
N MET A 167 -0.63 13.65 -6.43
CA MET A 167 -0.47 13.70 -7.89
C MET A 167 -1.81 13.86 -8.60
N THR A 168 -2.86 13.21 -8.10
CA THR A 168 -4.21 13.36 -8.65
C THR A 168 -4.74 14.76 -8.45
N LEU A 169 -4.53 15.37 -7.30
CA LEU A 169 -4.91 16.75 -7.04
C LEU A 169 -4.20 17.72 -8.02
N GLU A 170 -2.89 17.58 -8.19
CA GLU A 170 -2.14 18.46 -9.09
C GLU A 170 -2.56 18.29 -10.56
N ARG A 171 -2.82 17.04 -11.00
CA ARG A 171 -3.40 16.79 -12.33
C ARG A 171 -4.78 17.42 -12.48
N LEU A 172 -5.64 17.35 -11.45
CA LEU A 172 -6.97 17.97 -11.47
C LEU A 172 -6.88 19.49 -11.55
N LYS A 173 -5.98 20.12 -10.80
CA LYS A 173 -5.71 21.57 -10.88
C LYS A 173 -5.28 21.97 -12.27
N ALA A 174 -4.35 21.24 -12.88
CA ALA A 174 -3.89 21.49 -14.24
C ALA A 174 -5.00 21.33 -15.28
N ALA A 175 -5.87 20.32 -15.13
CA ALA A 175 -6.95 20.05 -16.07
C ALA A 175 -8.12 21.07 -15.99
N THR A 176 -8.35 21.65 -14.81
CA THR A 176 -9.54 22.50 -14.56
C THR A 176 -9.22 23.98 -14.38
N GLY A 177 -7.95 24.33 -14.14
CA GLY A 177 -7.55 25.68 -13.74
C GLY A 177 -8.07 26.12 -12.36
N ALA A 178 -8.57 25.18 -11.54
CA ALA A 178 -9.08 25.46 -10.21
C ALA A 178 -7.97 25.94 -9.27
N ASN A 179 -8.22 27.00 -8.51
CA ASN A 179 -7.31 27.53 -7.51
C ASN A 179 -7.47 26.78 -6.18
N LEU A 180 -6.89 25.59 -6.13
CA LEU A 180 -6.92 24.71 -4.97
C LEU A 180 -5.57 24.70 -4.25
N THR A 181 -5.58 24.90 -2.94
CA THR A 181 -4.39 24.87 -2.09
C THR A 181 -4.22 23.48 -1.48
N HIS A 182 -3.10 22.85 -1.74
CA HIS A 182 -2.77 21.53 -1.19
C HIS A 182 -2.43 21.61 0.30
N VAL A 183 -3.02 20.70 1.10
CA VAL A 183 -2.71 20.50 2.53
C VAL A 183 -2.31 19.04 2.75
N PRO A 184 -1.01 18.77 2.98
CA PRO A 184 -0.53 17.39 3.13
C PRO A 184 -0.78 16.81 4.53
N TYR A 185 -1.25 15.56 4.58
CA TYR A 185 -1.42 14.74 5.78
C TYR A 185 -0.53 13.49 5.72
N ARG A 186 -0.48 12.73 6.82
CA ARG A 186 0.28 11.46 6.89
C ARG A 186 -0.51 10.24 6.41
N GLY A 187 -1.56 10.45 5.60
CA GLY A 187 -2.44 9.41 5.06
C GLY A 187 -3.91 9.78 5.12
N GLY A 188 -4.75 9.09 4.37
CA GLY A 188 -6.18 9.33 4.25
C GLY A 188 -6.92 9.31 5.60
N GLY A 189 -6.55 8.42 6.52
CA GLY A 189 -7.16 8.37 7.84
C GLY A 189 -6.90 9.62 8.69
N ALA A 190 -5.72 10.23 8.57
CA ALA A 190 -5.34 11.40 9.36
C ALA A 190 -6.06 12.69 8.96
N LEU A 191 -6.53 12.81 7.72
CA LEU A 191 -7.20 14.02 7.21
C LEU A 191 -8.70 14.05 7.54
N MET A 192 -9.33 12.90 7.83
CA MET A 192 -10.79 12.80 8.00
C MET A 192 -11.35 13.67 9.13
N PRO A 193 -10.74 13.73 10.33
CA PRO A 193 -11.25 14.61 11.39
C PRO A 193 -11.30 16.09 10.98
N ASP A 194 -10.27 16.57 10.26
CA ASP A 194 -10.20 17.97 9.82
C ASP A 194 -11.16 18.25 8.67
N LEU A 195 -11.40 17.29 7.78
CA LEU A 195 -12.45 17.39 6.76
C LEU A 195 -13.84 17.49 7.38
N ILE A 196 -14.16 16.60 8.32
CA ILE A 196 -15.48 16.56 8.98
C ILE A 196 -15.71 17.84 9.78
N SER A 197 -14.71 18.33 10.51
CA SER A 197 -14.81 19.59 11.27
C SER A 197 -14.76 20.85 10.38
N GLY A 198 -14.38 20.68 9.09
CA GLY A 198 -14.21 21.76 8.13
C GLY A 198 -13.02 22.67 8.42
N ASN A 199 -11.95 22.10 8.97
CA ASN A 199 -10.63 22.74 9.07
C ASN A 199 -9.90 22.71 7.72
N VAL A 200 -10.25 21.76 6.84
CA VAL A 200 -9.97 21.77 5.41
C VAL A 200 -11.27 21.73 4.63
N ASP A 201 -11.29 22.37 3.48
CA ASP A 201 -12.50 22.51 2.65
C ASP A 201 -12.86 21.24 1.93
N GLY A 202 -11.86 20.43 1.57
CA GLY A 202 -12.05 19.16 0.89
C GLY A 202 -10.83 18.26 1.01
N ALA A 203 -10.96 17.07 0.41
CA ALA A 203 -9.87 16.13 0.27
C ALA A 203 -9.92 15.38 -1.07
N MET A 204 -8.75 15.18 -1.68
CA MET A 204 -8.55 14.17 -2.70
C MET A 204 -8.03 12.92 -1.97
N THR A 205 -8.84 11.88 -1.93
CA THR A 205 -8.54 10.65 -1.17
C THR A 205 -9.08 9.42 -1.90
N GLU A 206 -8.78 8.23 -1.40
CA GLU A 206 -9.33 6.98 -1.93
C GLU A 206 -10.84 6.89 -1.67
N PHE A 207 -11.59 6.41 -2.65
CA PHE A 207 -13.04 6.26 -2.57
C PHE A 207 -13.48 5.41 -1.36
N SER A 208 -12.71 4.37 -1.04
CA SER A 208 -12.95 3.52 0.14
C SER A 208 -12.85 4.28 1.48
N THR A 209 -12.05 5.34 1.53
CA THR A 209 -11.91 6.20 2.71
C THR A 209 -13.01 7.27 2.72
N ALA A 210 -13.40 7.79 1.56
CA ALA A 210 -14.42 8.85 1.42
C ALA A 210 -15.86 8.35 1.56
N LEU A 211 -16.15 7.14 1.06
CA LEU A 211 -17.51 6.60 0.97
C LEU A 211 -18.25 6.53 2.31
N PRO A 212 -17.65 6.02 3.42
CA PRO A 212 -18.32 6.00 4.71
C PRO A 212 -18.71 7.40 5.22
N MET A 213 -17.87 8.41 4.98
CA MET A 213 -18.14 9.80 5.39
C MET A 213 -19.29 10.39 4.59
N HIS A 214 -19.34 10.08 3.29
CA HIS A 214 -20.42 10.49 2.41
C HIS A 214 -21.76 9.84 2.82
N GLN A 215 -21.76 8.50 3.00
CA GLN A 215 -22.95 7.76 3.42
C GLN A 215 -23.44 8.16 4.82
N GLY A 216 -22.52 8.51 5.71
CA GLY A 216 -22.83 9.03 7.04
C GLY A 216 -23.26 10.51 7.08
N GLY A 217 -23.29 11.21 5.92
CA GLY A 217 -23.66 12.62 5.81
C GLY A 217 -22.65 13.60 6.47
N GLN A 218 -21.45 13.12 6.79
CA GLN A 218 -20.41 13.91 7.47
C GLN A 218 -19.62 14.82 6.50
N ALA A 219 -19.56 14.43 5.25
CA ALA A 219 -18.97 15.16 4.13
C ALA A 219 -19.64 14.65 2.83
N HIS A 220 -19.40 15.29 1.69
CA HIS A 220 -20.05 14.89 0.44
C HIS A 220 -19.03 14.71 -0.69
N ILE A 221 -19.05 13.55 -1.34
CA ILE A 221 -18.26 13.28 -2.53
C ILE A 221 -18.94 13.99 -3.72
N ILE A 222 -18.17 14.77 -4.48
CA ILE A 222 -18.68 15.49 -5.67
C ILE A 222 -18.27 14.84 -6.98
N ALA A 223 -17.21 14.04 -7.00
CA ALA A 223 -16.80 13.27 -8.17
C ALA A 223 -15.85 12.12 -7.82
N ILE A 224 -15.83 11.08 -8.65
CA ILE A 224 -14.92 9.94 -8.59
C ILE A 224 -14.03 9.95 -9.84
N ALA A 225 -12.75 9.69 -9.66
CA ALA A 225 -11.76 9.62 -10.75
C ALA A 225 -11.76 8.24 -11.44
N ALA A 226 -12.88 7.84 -11.99
CA ALA A 226 -13.10 6.56 -12.67
C ALA A 226 -13.81 6.77 -14.01
N LEU A 227 -13.78 5.76 -14.91
CA LEU A 227 -14.51 5.81 -16.19
C LEU A 227 -16.02 5.64 -16.00
N HIS A 228 -16.44 4.94 -14.95
CA HIS A 228 -17.84 4.65 -14.66
C HIS A 228 -18.16 4.95 -13.22
N ARG A 229 -19.41 5.29 -12.94
CA ARG A 229 -19.92 5.48 -11.58
C ARG A 229 -19.80 4.20 -10.76
N SER A 230 -19.55 4.35 -9.47
CA SER A 230 -19.56 3.22 -8.56
C SER A 230 -20.98 2.71 -8.32
N LYS A 231 -21.16 1.38 -8.34
CA LYS A 231 -22.43 0.74 -7.95
C LYS A 231 -22.80 0.99 -6.49
N LEU A 232 -21.81 1.32 -5.65
CA LEU A 232 -22.01 1.63 -4.22
C LEU A 232 -22.54 3.06 -4.00
N ALA A 233 -22.41 3.94 -5.02
CA ALA A 233 -22.85 5.32 -4.97
C ALA A 233 -23.19 5.78 -6.40
N PRO A 234 -24.28 5.28 -6.99
CA PRO A 234 -24.62 5.53 -8.41
C PRO A 234 -25.00 7.00 -8.69
N ASP A 235 -25.35 7.75 -7.66
CA ASP A 235 -25.70 9.17 -7.76
C ASP A 235 -24.46 10.08 -7.87
N ILE A 236 -23.27 9.58 -7.51
CA ILE A 236 -22.04 10.36 -7.58
C ILE A 236 -21.48 10.29 -9.00
N PRO A 237 -21.28 11.44 -9.67
CA PRO A 237 -20.72 11.47 -11.03
C PRO A 237 -19.23 11.12 -11.03
N THR A 238 -18.72 10.73 -12.20
CA THR A 238 -17.27 10.66 -12.43
C THR A 238 -16.72 12.05 -12.79
N LEU A 239 -15.39 12.22 -12.71
CA LEU A 239 -14.73 13.43 -13.20
C LEU A 239 -14.92 13.58 -14.71
N ASP A 240 -14.97 12.48 -15.48
CA ASP A 240 -15.27 12.49 -16.90
C ASP A 240 -16.66 13.05 -17.20
N GLU A 241 -17.68 12.67 -16.42
CA GLU A 241 -19.05 13.23 -16.51
C GLU A 241 -19.10 14.69 -16.04
N SER A 242 -18.13 15.16 -15.28
CA SER A 242 -18.02 16.49 -14.69
C SER A 242 -17.09 17.43 -15.47
N ASP A 243 -17.07 17.31 -16.79
CA ASP A 243 -16.29 18.12 -17.74
C ASP A 243 -14.76 17.95 -17.68
N VAL A 244 -14.24 16.96 -16.95
CA VAL A 244 -12.80 16.63 -16.93
C VAL A 244 -12.57 15.35 -17.72
N LYS A 245 -12.70 15.44 -19.03
CA LYS A 245 -12.74 14.31 -19.96
C LYS A 245 -11.53 13.37 -19.85
N GLY A 246 -11.82 12.07 -19.80
CA GLY A 246 -10.80 11.00 -19.71
C GLY A 246 -10.03 10.97 -18.40
N PHE A 247 -10.45 11.72 -17.38
CA PHE A 247 -9.72 11.79 -16.13
C PHE A 247 -9.97 10.56 -15.26
N THR A 248 -8.95 9.74 -15.13
CA THR A 248 -8.93 8.60 -14.22
C THR A 248 -7.73 8.68 -13.28
N ALA A 249 -7.92 8.22 -12.05
CA ALA A 249 -6.86 8.10 -11.07
C ALA A 249 -7.24 7.07 -10.00
N GLN A 250 -6.29 6.25 -9.61
CA GLN A 250 -6.50 5.21 -8.61
C GLN A 250 -5.22 4.96 -7.81
N SER A 251 -5.40 4.47 -6.60
CA SER A 251 -4.33 3.82 -5.84
C SER A 251 -4.39 2.33 -6.06
N TYR A 252 -3.22 1.68 -6.07
CA TYR A 252 -3.11 0.25 -5.91
C TYR A 252 -2.53 -0.08 -4.54
N ILE A 253 -2.85 -1.26 -4.04
CA ILE A 253 -2.28 -1.82 -2.82
C ILE A 253 -1.78 -3.23 -3.12
N GLY A 254 -0.56 -3.52 -2.69
CA GLY A 254 0.03 -4.84 -2.75
C GLY A 254 0.99 -5.05 -1.57
N VAL A 255 1.59 -6.23 -1.48
CA VAL A 255 2.61 -6.54 -0.49
C VAL A 255 3.96 -6.70 -1.19
N VAL A 256 4.97 -6.06 -0.64
CA VAL A 256 6.37 -6.26 -1.03
C VAL A 256 7.22 -6.61 0.20
N ALA A 257 8.27 -7.38 -0.02
CA ALA A 257 9.27 -7.74 0.98
C ALA A 257 10.61 -7.05 0.68
N PRO A 258 11.57 -6.98 1.60
CA PRO A 258 12.93 -6.56 1.29
C PRO A 258 13.53 -7.37 0.15
N ALA A 259 14.36 -6.74 -0.68
CA ALA A 259 15.06 -7.44 -1.76
C ALA A 259 15.84 -8.66 -1.22
N LYS A 260 15.91 -9.72 -2.01
CA LYS A 260 16.59 -10.99 -1.66
C LYS A 260 15.85 -11.83 -0.59
N THR A 261 14.62 -11.51 -0.23
CA THR A 261 13.78 -12.43 0.55
C THR A 261 13.70 -13.79 -0.18
N PRO A 262 13.89 -14.93 0.51
CA PRO A 262 13.92 -16.25 -0.13
C PRO A 262 12.64 -16.55 -0.92
N ALA A 263 12.79 -17.18 -2.08
CA ALA A 263 11.68 -17.44 -3.01
C ALA A 263 10.56 -18.29 -2.37
N ASP A 264 10.92 -19.29 -1.58
CA ASP A 264 9.95 -20.13 -0.86
C ASP A 264 9.13 -19.37 0.20
N VAL A 265 9.71 -18.32 0.79
CA VAL A 265 9.02 -17.40 1.70
C VAL A 265 8.05 -16.52 0.92
N VAL A 266 8.50 -15.95 -0.22
CA VAL A 266 7.66 -15.15 -1.11
C VAL A 266 6.47 -15.97 -1.62
N ASP A 267 6.71 -17.21 -2.04
CA ASP A 267 5.67 -18.11 -2.55
C ASP A 267 4.61 -18.42 -1.49
N LYS A 268 5.02 -18.69 -0.24
CA LYS A 268 4.07 -18.92 0.88
C LYS A 268 3.21 -17.70 1.15
N LEU A 269 3.80 -16.52 1.20
CA LEU A 269 3.08 -15.26 1.41
C LEU A 269 2.11 -14.97 0.26
N GLN A 270 2.58 -15.12 -0.98
CA GLN A 270 1.79 -14.93 -2.19
C GLN A 270 0.59 -15.88 -2.23
N GLN A 271 0.79 -17.17 -1.97
CA GLN A 271 -0.28 -18.15 -1.94
C GLN A 271 -1.32 -17.84 -0.86
N ALA A 272 -0.89 -17.43 0.34
CA ALA A 272 -1.78 -17.04 1.43
C ALA A 272 -2.69 -15.88 1.02
N ILE A 273 -2.14 -14.86 0.34
CA ILE A 273 -2.88 -13.70 -0.14
C ILE A 273 -3.83 -14.10 -1.28
N ALA A 274 -3.33 -14.78 -2.31
CA ALA A 274 -4.10 -15.13 -3.49
C ALA A 274 -5.28 -16.08 -3.18
N GLN A 275 -5.06 -17.08 -2.30
CA GLN A 275 -6.13 -17.97 -1.86
C GLN A 275 -7.18 -17.21 -1.03
N GLY A 276 -6.73 -16.32 -0.14
CA GLY A 276 -7.60 -15.53 0.72
C GLY A 276 -8.44 -14.48 -0.04
N LEU A 277 -7.94 -13.99 -1.17
CA LEU A 277 -8.63 -13.04 -2.06
C LEU A 277 -9.30 -13.73 -3.26
N GLY A 278 -9.40 -15.06 -3.26
CA GLY A 278 -10.10 -15.79 -4.33
C GLY A 278 -11.54 -15.28 -4.51
N SER A 279 -12.08 -15.45 -5.72
CA SER A 279 -13.42 -14.96 -6.09
C SER A 279 -14.49 -15.47 -5.11
N GLY A 280 -15.32 -14.56 -4.60
CA GLY A 280 -16.38 -14.86 -3.62
C GLY A 280 -15.89 -15.11 -2.19
N SER A 281 -14.59 -14.90 -1.91
CA SER A 281 -14.10 -14.99 -0.53
C SER A 281 -14.62 -13.81 0.32
N PRO A 282 -14.81 -14.00 1.64
CA PRO A 282 -15.25 -12.90 2.52
C PRO A 282 -14.33 -11.68 2.49
N ALA A 283 -13.02 -11.89 2.26
CA ALA A 283 -12.05 -10.79 2.16
C ALA A 283 -12.21 -10.03 0.84
N ALA A 284 -12.39 -10.72 -0.29
CA ALA A 284 -12.67 -10.10 -1.58
C ALA A 284 -13.98 -9.29 -1.54
N GLU A 285 -15.06 -9.88 -1.02
CA GLU A 285 -16.34 -9.19 -0.84
C GLU A 285 -16.21 -7.96 0.06
N ARG A 286 -15.39 -8.05 1.10
CA ARG A 286 -15.12 -6.90 1.98
C ARG A 286 -14.44 -5.77 1.23
N LEU A 287 -13.41 -6.05 0.39
CA LEU A 287 -12.76 -5.04 -0.45
C LEU A 287 -13.74 -4.40 -1.42
N ILE A 288 -14.54 -5.22 -2.11
CA ILE A 288 -15.57 -4.76 -3.06
C ILE A 288 -16.60 -3.87 -2.35
N SER A 289 -17.07 -4.26 -1.16
CA SER A 289 -18.03 -3.46 -0.38
C SER A 289 -17.49 -2.09 0.07
N LEU A 290 -16.19 -1.91 0.03
CA LEU A 290 -15.52 -0.63 0.30
C LEU A 290 -15.20 0.16 -0.99
N GLY A 291 -15.61 -0.34 -2.17
CA GLY A 291 -15.37 0.31 -3.45
C GLY A 291 -13.99 0.05 -4.03
N SER A 292 -13.30 -0.98 -3.56
CA SER A 292 -12.06 -1.46 -4.17
C SER A 292 -12.35 -2.56 -5.19
N GLU A 293 -11.48 -2.69 -6.18
CA GLU A 293 -11.44 -3.80 -7.12
C GLU A 293 -10.33 -4.76 -6.70
N VAL A 294 -10.63 -6.05 -6.62
CA VAL A 294 -9.63 -7.08 -6.32
C VAL A 294 -8.75 -7.29 -7.56
N ALA A 295 -7.44 -7.41 -7.35
CA ALA A 295 -6.49 -7.67 -8.43
C ALA A 295 -6.79 -8.99 -9.15
N SER A 296 -6.44 -9.10 -10.43
CA SER A 296 -6.59 -10.35 -11.16
C SER A 296 -5.67 -11.45 -10.59
N PRO A 297 -6.01 -12.74 -10.75
CA PRO A 297 -5.14 -13.83 -10.29
C PRO A 297 -3.70 -13.73 -10.82
N GLU A 298 -3.53 -13.25 -12.03
CA GLU A 298 -2.23 -13.03 -12.66
C GLU A 298 -1.42 -11.94 -11.95
N GLN A 299 -2.06 -10.83 -11.61
CA GLN A 299 -1.46 -9.72 -10.85
C GLN A 299 -1.19 -10.06 -9.38
N MET A 300 -1.89 -11.04 -8.82
CA MET A 300 -1.62 -11.57 -7.48
C MET A 300 -0.38 -12.47 -7.43
N THR A 301 0.26 -12.78 -8.57
CA THR A 301 1.55 -13.45 -8.57
C THR A 301 2.69 -12.46 -8.31
N ALA A 302 3.79 -12.94 -7.70
CA ALA A 302 4.98 -12.11 -7.48
C ALA A 302 5.51 -11.52 -8.79
N LYS A 303 5.53 -12.33 -9.87
CA LYS A 303 5.93 -11.89 -11.21
C LYS A 303 4.98 -10.80 -11.75
N GLY A 304 3.67 -11.06 -11.74
CA GLY A 304 2.68 -10.11 -12.27
C GLY A 304 2.70 -8.77 -11.52
N PHE A 305 2.88 -8.80 -10.19
CA PHE A 305 3.00 -7.56 -9.43
C PHE A 305 4.32 -6.84 -9.70
N ALA A 306 5.45 -7.55 -9.86
CA ALA A 306 6.71 -6.92 -10.24
C ALA A 306 6.66 -6.25 -11.62
N GLU A 307 6.02 -6.91 -12.59
CA GLU A 307 5.79 -6.34 -13.93
C GLU A 307 4.88 -5.10 -13.86
N PHE A 308 3.82 -5.17 -13.05
CA PHE A 308 2.93 -4.03 -12.82
C PHE A 308 3.68 -2.82 -12.22
N ILE A 309 4.48 -3.01 -11.15
CA ILE A 309 5.26 -1.92 -10.54
C ILE A 309 6.19 -1.26 -11.57
N ARG A 310 6.87 -2.06 -12.40
CA ARG A 310 7.75 -1.51 -13.44
C ARG A 310 6.98 -0.70 -14.48
N ALA A 311 5.87 -1.23 -14.95
CA ALA A 311 5.03 -0.53 -15.94
C ALA A 311 4.47 0.78 -15.37
N ASP A 312 3.95 0.77 -14.13
CA ASP A 312 3.44 1.96 -13.46
C ASP A 312 4.55 3.00 -13.22
N TYR A 313 5.74 2.56 -12.79
CA TYR A 313 6.91 3.43 -12.64
C TYR A 313 7.30 4.12 -13.95
N GLU A 314 7.38 3.39 -15.07
CA GLU A 314 7.70 3.97 -16.38
C GLU A 314 6.62 4.95 -16.84
N ASN A 315 5.34 4.62 -16.68
CA ASN A 315 4.24 5.50 -17.01
C ASN A 315 4.30 6.82 -16.20
N MET A 316 4.57 6.71 -14.89
CA MET A 316 4.72 7.87 -14.02
C MET A 316 5.97 8.70 -14.41
N ARG A 317 7.08 8.05 -14.77
CA ARG A 317 8.30 8.71 -15.22
C ARG A 317 8.09 9.51 -16.50
N GLU A 318 7.39 8.95 -17.47
CA GLU A 318 7.04 9.66 -18.71
C GLU A 318 6.12 10.86 -18.43
N ALA A 319 5.12 10.68 -17.58
CA ALA A 319 4.22 11.74 -17.16
C ALA A 319 4.97 12.88 -16.43
N ALA A 320 5.88 12.55 -15.52
CA ALA A 320 6.72 13.51 -14.81
C ALA A 320 7.62 14.30 -15.79
N LYS A 321 8.25 13.60 -16.74
CA LYS A 321 9.08 14.21 -17.77
C LYS A 321 8.28 15.18 -18.64
N PHE A 322 7.08 14.78 -19.06
CA PHE A 322 6.18 15.64 -19.86
C PHE A 322 5.74 16.89 -19.09
N ALA A 323 5.52 16.75 -17.78
CA ALA A 323 5.16 17.87 -16.89
C ALA A 323 6.37 18.72 -16.43
N GLY A 324 7.60 18.39 -16.87
CA GLY A 324 8.81 19.11 -16.45
C GLY A 324 9.18 18.90 -14.97
N ILE A 325 8.67 17.84 -14.33
CA ILE A 325 8.98 17.50 -12.94
C ILE A 325 10.37 16.85 -12.91
N THR A 326 11.26 17.41 -12.09
CA THR A 326 12.59 16.84 -11.82
C THR A 326 12.73 16.55 -10.33
N PRO A 327 13.39 15.43 -9.94
CA PRO A 327 13.67 15.14 -8.54
C PRO A 327 14.45 16.27 -7.87
N GLN A 328 14.03 16.67 -6.67
CA GLN A 328 14.65 17.72 -5.84
C GLN A 328 15.38 17.11 -4.65
#